data_facb423ffd76ec0103504a334c2926ea
#
_entry.id   facb423ffd76ec0103504a334c2926ea
#
_cell.length_a   1.000
_cell.length_b   1.000
_cell.length_c   1.000
_cell.angle_alpha   90.00
_cell.angle_beta   90.00
_cell.angle_gamma   90.00
#
_symmetry.space_group_name_H-M   'P 1'
#
loop_
_entity.id
_entity.type
_entity.pdbx_description
1 polymer ?
#
loop_
_entity_poly.entity_id
_entity_poly.type
_entity_poly.pdbx_seq_one_letter_code
_entity_poly.pdbx_strand_id
1 'polypeptide(L)' 'SMSESMSELEIARIQVILQYLTVHDTINSAKAAELLDVEKKTASRLLSKAEKVEVLISKGKTKDKVYMKK' A
#
# COMPACT_ATOMS: atom_id res chain seq x y z
N SER A 1 4.59 13.08 -9.09
CA SER A 1 4.68 11.67 -9.40
C SER A 1 5.16 10.88 -8.19
N MET A 2 5.05 9.58 -8.29
CA MET A 2 5.49 8.71 -7.20
C MET A 2 6.96 8.91 -6.85
N SER A 3 7.81 9.05 -7.85
CA SER A 3 9.24 9.23 -7.65
C SER A 3 9.59 10.55 -6.97
N GLU A 4 8.72 11.54 -7.03
CA GLU A 4 8.96 12.83 -6.39
C GLU A 4 8.61 12.81 -4.90
N SER A 5 7.69 11.93 -4.50
CA SER A 5 7.16 11.90 -3.15
C SER A 5 7.67 10.74 -2.30
N MET A 6 8.30 9.76 -2.94
CA MET A 6 8.66 8.51 -2.28
C MET A 6 10.12 8.16 -2.53
N SER A 7 10.74 7.54 -1.53
CA SER A 7 12.10 7.01 -1.68
C SER A 7 12.08 5.77 -2.58
N GLU A 8 13.26 5.37 -3.04
CA GLU A 8 13.40 4.17 -3.84
C GLU A 8 12.90 2.93 -3.12
N LEU A 9 13.15 2.85 -1.82
CA LEU A 9 12.67 1.72 -1.02
C LEU A 9 11.17 1.69 -0.96
N GLU A 10 10.53 2.85 -0.77
CA GLU A 10 9.09 2.94 -0.75
C GLU A 10 8.49 2.54 -2.09
N ILE A 11 9.10 2.97 -3.17
CA ILE A 11 8.64 2.62 -4.53
C ILE A 11 8.74 1.11 -4.73
N ALA A 12 9.86 0.50 -4.34
CA ALA A 12 10.04 -0.94 -4.46
C ALA A 12 8.97 -1.70 -3.67
N ARG A 13 8.68 -1.25 -2.45
CA ARG A 13 7.66 -1.86 -1.61
C ARG A 13 6.25 -1.72 -2.22
N ILE A 14 5.97 -0.56 -2.79
CA ILE A 14 4.68 -0.34 -3.46
C ILE A 14 4.54 -1.27 -4.67
N GLN A 15 5.61 -1.51 -5.40
CA GLN A 15 5.58 -2.42 -6.54
C GLN A 15 5.23 -3.84 -6.11
N VAL A 16 5.72 -4.28 -4.96
CA VAL A 16 5.34 -5.58 -4.40
C VAL A 16 3.84 -5.62 -4.12
N ILE A 17 3.32 -4.56 -3.53
CA ILE A 17 1.88 -4.46 -3.25
C ILE A 17 1.06 -4.47 -4.53
N LEU A 18 1.50 -3.73 -5.54
CA LEU A 18 0.79 -3.69 -6.82
C LEU A 18 0.78 -5.05 -7.50
N GLN A 19 1.88 -5.79 -7.39
CA GLN A 19 1.95 -7.13 -7.94
C GLN A 19 0.98 -8.06 -7.22
N TYR A 20 0.91 -7.97 -5.89
CA TYR A 20 -0.07 -8.72 -5.10
C TYR A 20 -1.50 -8.42 -5.59
N LEU A 21 -1.77 -7.16 -5.89
CA LEU A 21 -3.09 -6.72 -6.33
C LEU A 21 -3.43 -7.09 -7.77
N THR A 22 -2.51 -7.73 -8.51
CA THR A 22 -2.85 -8.28 -9.82
C THR A 22 -3.68 -9.55 -9.70
N VAL A 23 -3.58 -10.24 -8.56
CA VAL A 23 -4.30 -11.49 -8.32
C VAL A 23 -5.25 -11.42 -7.11
N HIS A 24 -5.28 -10.29 -6.42
CA HIS A 24 -6.17 -10.06 -5.29
C HIS A 24 -6.84 -8.71 -5.46
N ASP A 25 -8.10 -8.61 -5.04
CA ASP A 25 -8.87 -7.37 -5.22
C ASP A 25 -8.44 -6.26 -4.27
N THR A 26 -8.08 -6.60 -3.04
CA THR A 26 -7.77 -5.62 -2.02
C THR A 26 -6.61 -6.08 -1.15
N ILE A 27 -6.05 -5.12 -0.40
CA ILE A 27 -5.02 -5.41 0.61
C ILE A 27 -5.28 -4.50 1.81
N ASN A 28 -5.03 -5.02 3.01
CA ASN A 28 -5.10 -4.21 4.23
C ASN A 28 -3.71 -4.06 4.83
N SER A 29 -3.61 -3.26 5.91
CA SER A 29 -2.32 -2.99 6.54
C SER A 29 -1.66 -4.25 7.09
N ALA A 30 -2.45 -5.15 7.66
CA ALA A 30 -1.91 -6.39 8.22
C ALA A 30 -1.28 -7.28 7.14
N LYS A 31 -1.98 -7.43 6.02
CA LYS A 31 -1.46 -8.22 4.90
C LYS A 31 -0.23 -7.55 4.27
N ALA A 32 -0.27 -6.23 4.13
CA ALA A 32 0.87 -5.50 3.59
C ALA A 32 2.09 -5.65 4.49
N ALA A 33 1.90 -5.58 5.81
CA ALA A 33 2.99 -5.77 6.77
C ALA A 33 3.60 -7.16 6.64
N GLU A 34 2.77 -8.17 6.52
CA GLU A 34 3.21 -9.56 6.33
C GLU A 34 3.96 -9.71 5.02
N LEU A 35 3.39 -9.19 3.95
CA LEU A 35 3.96 -9.30 2.61
C LEU A 35 5.32 -8.62 2.50
N LEU A 36 5.47 -7.48 3.16
CA LEU A 36 6.69 -6.67 3.09
C LEU A 36 7.67 -6.98 4.23
N ASP A 37 7.27 -7.80 5.18
CA ASP A 37 8.06 -8.12 6.36
C ASP A 37 8.45 -6.84 7.13
N VAL A 38 7.45 -6.02 7.40
CA VAL A 38 7.62 -4.79 8.17
C VAL A 38 6.54 -4.70 9.22
N GLU A 39 6.67 -3.74 10.13
CA GLU A 39 5.66 -3.51 11.14
C GLU A 39 4.37 -2.98 10.50
N LYS A 40 3.25 -3.27 11.13
CA LYS A 40 1.94 -2.82 10.63
C LYS A 40 1.88 -1.30 10.47
N LYS A 41 2.50 -0.58 11.40
CA LYS A 41 2.55 0.88 11.34
C LYS A 41 3.28 1.36 10.09
N THR A 42 4.39 0.72 9.76
CA THR A 42 5.16 1.04 8.55
C THR A 42 4.34 0.76 7.31
N ALA A 43 3.67 -0.40 7.26
CA ALA A 43 2.82 -0.75 6.13
C ALA A 43 1.66 0.22 5.98
N SER A 44 1.04 0.60 7.08
CA SER A 44 -0.09 1.54 7.07
C SER A 44 0.32 2.90 6.50
N ARG A 45 1.49 3.39 6.91
CA ARG A 45 2.01 4.65 6.40
C ARG A 45 2.29 4.57 4.90
N LEU A 46 2.84 3.46 4.47
CA LEU A 46 3.15 3.25 3.07
C LEU A 46 1.88 3.22 2.21
N LEU A 47 0.86 2.51 2.65
CA LEU A 47 -0.42 2.45 1.95
C LEU A 47 -1.06 3.84 1.86
N SER A 48 -1.02 4.59 2.95
CA SER A 48 -1.55 5.94 3.00
C SER A 48 -0.82 6.86 2.00
N LYS A 49 0.49 6.72 1.94
CA LYS A 49 1.31 7.49 1.03
C LYS A 49 1.02 7.14 -0.43
N ALA A 50 0.83 5.85 -0.71
CA ALA A 50 0.47 5.38 -2.04
C ALA A 50 -0.88 5.95 -2.47
N GLU A 51 -1.80 6.10 -1.53
CA GLU A 51 -3.09 6.71 -1.81
C GLU A 51 -2.93 8.18 -2.15
N LYS A 52 -2.06 8.89 -1.42
CA LYS A 52 -1.81 10.31 -1.68
C LYS A 52 -1.25 10.56 -3.08
N VAL A 53 -0.39 9.68 -3.55
CA VAL A 53 0.17 9.81 -4.90
C VAL A 53 -0.69 9.12 -5.95
N GLU A 54 -1.90 8.71 -5.56
CA GLU A 54 -2.92 8.17 -6.45
C GLU A 54 -2.55 6.87 -7.16
N VAL A 55 -1.70 6.08 -6.54
CA VAL A 55 -1.39 4.73 -7.01
C VAL A 55 -2.44 3.75 -6.51
N LEU A 56 -2.95 3.99 -5.31
CA LEU A 56 -3.99 3.19 -4.69
C LEU A 56 -5.19 4.04 -4.32
N ILE A 57 -6.34 3.40 -4.17
CA ILE A 57 -7.52 4.01 -3.58
C ILE A 57 -7.89 3.18 -2.36
N SER A 58 -8.60 3.78 -1.44
CA SER A 58 -9.02 3.10 -0.22
C SER A 58 -10.53 3.01 -0.13
N LYS A 59 -11.00 2.04 0.61
CA LYS A 59 -12.42 1.83 0.87
C LYS A 59 -12.59 1.39 2.31
N GLY A 60 -13.65 1.88 2.97
CA GLY A 60 -13.94 1.54 4.36
C GLY A 60 -13.31 2.51 5.33
N LYS A 61 -13.51 2.26 6.61
CA LYS A 61 -13.02 3.10 7.69
C LYS A 61 -11.91 2.41 8.45
N THR A 62 -11.28 3.14 9.33
CA THR A 62 -10.07 2.79 10.08
C THR A 62 -9.72 1.31 10.24
N LYS A 63 -10.60 0.51 10.81
CA LYS A 63 -10.31 -0.91 11.09
C LYS A 63 -10.52 -1.81 9.89
N ASP A 64 -11.51 -1.46 9.08
CA ASP A 64 -11.88 -2.28 7.92
C ASP A 64 -11.40 -1.67 6.61
N LYS A 65 -10.49 -0.71 6.72
CA LYS A 65 -9.98 -0.02 5.56
C LYS A 65 -9.14 -0.96 4.70
N VAL A 66 -9.47 -1.01 3.43
CA VAL A 66 -8.71 -1.80 2.47
C VAL A 66 -8.28 -0.89 1.32
N TYR A 67 -7.25 -1.32 0.63
CA TYR A 67 -6.69 -0.56 -0.49
C TYR A 67 -6.75 -1.42 -1.75
N MET A 68 -6.86 -0.76 -2.88
CA MET A 68 -6.91 -1.44 -4.17
C MET A 68 -6.24 -0.58 -5.23
N LYS A 69 -5.92 -1.17 -6.36
CA LYS A 69 -5.35 -0.41 -7.47
C LYS A 69 -6.34 0.64 -7.95
N LYS A 70 -5.82 1.80 -8.22
CA LYS A 70 -6.63 2.87 -8.77
C LYS A 70 -7.02 2.64 -10.23
#